data_964931c6131355aa4d623accca7663f9
#
_entry.id   964931c6131355aa4d623accca7663f9
#
_cell.length_a   1.000
_cell.length_b   1.000
_cell.length_c   1.000
_cell.angle_alpha   90.00
_cell.angle_beta   90.00
_cell.angle_gamma   90.00
#
_symmetry.space_group_name_H-M   'P 1'
#
loop_
_entity.id
_entity.type
_entity.pdbx_description
1 polymer ?
#
loop_
_entity_poly.entity_id
_entity_poly.type
_entity_poly.pdbx_seq_one_letter_code
_entity_poly.pdbx_strand_id
1 'polypeptide(L)'
;AVYIATPPSSHATYAIMSMKAGKPVYIEKPMAVTYEECCRINRISQETGIPCFVAYYRRYLPYFLKVKSLVEEGAIGNVINIQIRFAQPPRDLDYNKENLPWRVQPDIAGGGYFYDLAPHQIDILQDMFGYILEANGYKSNRGGLYSAEDTLSACFQFDSGLVGSGSWCFVAHESAREDRIEIIGDKGMICFSVFTYDPIALHTERGREEIPVENPIYVQQPLIPVSYTHLTL
;
A
#
# COMPACT_ATOMS: atom_id res chain seq x y z
N ALA A 1 -3.99 8.39 23.25
CA ALA A 1 -3.70 7.42 22.19
C ALA A 1 -2.23 6.98 22.26
N VAL A 2 -1.94 5.80 21.72
CA VAL A 2 -0.57 5.28 21.59
C VAL A 2 -0.27 5.16 20.10
N TYR A 3 0.83 5.78 19.67
CA TYR A 3 1.36 5.62 18.32
C TYR A 3 2.46 4.56 18.30
N ILE A 4 2.29 3.52 17.49
CA ILE A 4 3.21 2.41 17.36
C ILE A 4 3.95 2.54 16.02
N ALA A 5 5.23 2.92 16.09
CA ALA A 5 6.12 3.12 14.95
C ALA A 5 7.36 2.21 15.03
N THR A 6 7.22 1.07 15.68
CA THR A 6 8.25 0.04 15.78
C THR A 6 8.29 -0.81 14.49
N PRO A 7 9.22 -1.76 14.34
CA PRO A 7 9.12 -2.76 13.28
C PRO A 7 7.87 -3.66 13.44
N PRO A 8 7.31 -4.19 12.32
CA PRO A 8 6.04 -4.93 12.32
C PRO A 8 5.95 -6.10 13.29
N SER A 9 7.07 -6.77 13.57
CA SER A 9 7.13 -7.91 14.51
C SER A 9 6.67 -7.60 15.94
N SER A 10 6.61 -6.33 16.32
CA SER A 10 6.15 -5.91 17.65
C SER A 10 4.79 -5.20 17.65
N HIS A 11 4.22 -4.91 16.47
CA HIS A 11 2.97 -4.17 16.33
C HIS A 11 1.83 -4.82 17.11
N ALA A 12 1.60 -6.12 16.90
CA ALA A 12 0.51 -6.84 17.54
C ALA A 12 0.62 -6.82 19.07
N THR A 13 1.83 -7.01 19.60
CA THR A 13 2.08 -7.01 21.05
C THR A 13 1.72 -5.66 21.66
N TYR A 14 2.27 -4.57 21.13
CA TYR A 14 2.03 -3.23 21.69
C TYR A 14 0.60 -2.74 21.46
N ALA A 15 -0.01 -3.06 20.33
CA ALA A 15 -1.39 -2.71 20.06
C ALA A 15 -2.35 -3.35 21.07
N ILE A 16 -2.22 -4.66 21.29
CA ILE A 16 -3.05 -5.43 22.23
C ILE A 16 -2.83 -4.95 23.66
N MET A 17 -1.59 -4.73 24.08
CA MET A 17 -1.30 -4.19 25.41
C MET A 17 -1.94 -2.82 25.62
N SER A 18 -1.84 -1.92 24.63
CA SER A 18 -2.39 -0.57 24.70
C SER A 18 -3.92 -0.59 24.78
N MET A 19 -4.59 -1.36 23.93
CA MET A 19 -6.06 -1.46 23.93
C MET A 19 -6.58 -2.08 25.23
N LYS A 20 -5.93 -3.11 25.78
CA LYS A 20 -6.27 -3.67 27.08
C LYS A 20 -6.07 -2.68 28.24
N ALA A 21 -5.19 -1.70 28.07
CA ALA A 21 -5.01 -0.58 29.00
C ALA A 21 -5.97 0.62 28.73
N GLY A 22 -6.99 0.43 27.89
CA GLY A 22 -7.99 1.45 27.56
C GLY A 22 -7.44 2.60 26.70
N LYS A 23 -6.37 2.38 25.94
CA LYS A 23 -5.74 3.41 25.10
C LYS A 23 -6.00 3.17 23.63
N PRO A 24 -6.62 4.12 22.91
CA PRO A 24 -6.68 4.09 21.45
C PRO A 24 -5.30 3.95 20.81
N VAL A 25 -5.25 3.23 19.68
CA VAL A 25 -3.98 2.88 19.04
C VAL A 25 -3.95 3.38 17.61
N TYR A 26 -2.80 3.91 17.21
CA TYR A 26 -2.46 4.21 15.82
C TYR A 26 -1.19 3.44 15.47
N ILE A 27 -1.28 2.50 14.51
CA ILE A 27 -0.20 1.57 14.16
C ILE A 27 0.35 1.94 12.78
N GLU A 28 1.69 1.97 12.64
CA GLU A 28 2.32 2.03 11.32
C GLU A 28 1.96 0.80 10.45
N LYS A 29 1.96 1.04 9.17
CA LYS A 29 1.76 -0.03 8.19
C LYS A 29 3.06 -0.87 8.00
N PRO A 30 2.95 -2.16 7.67
CA PRO A 30 1.74 -2.99 7.70
C PRO A 30 1.24 -3.19 9.14
N MET A 31 -0.05 -3.46 9.30
CA MET A 31 -0.69 -3.60 10.62
C MET A 31 0.00 -4.61 11.53
N ALA A 32 0.47 -5.72 10.98
CA ALA A 32 1.24 -6.77 11.67
C ALA A 32 2.01 -7.62 10.66
N VAL A 33 2.77 -8.61 11.14
CA VAL A 33 3.57 -9.53 10.31
C VAL A 33 2.68 -10.56 9.61
N THR A 34 1.61 -11.03 10.25
CA THR A 34 0.74 -12.07 9.71
C THR A 34 -0.73 -11.68 9.73
N TYR A 35 -1.54 -12.36 8.91
CA TYR A 35 -2.99 -12.21 8.89
C TYR A 35 -3.63 -12.56 10.24
N GLU A 36 -3.15 -13.61 10.89
CA GLU A 36 -3.62 -14.05 12.21
C GLU A 36 -3.40 -12.99 13.28
N GLU A 37 -2.26 -12.30 13.22
CA GLU A 37 -1.98 -11.15 14.10
C GLU A 37 -2.95 -9.99 13.85
N CYS A 38 -3.21 -9.66 12.59
CA CYS A 38 -4.20 -8.63 12.22
C CYS A 38 -5.59 -9.01 12.75
N CYS A 39 -6.03 -10.26 12.56
CA CYS A 39 -7.30 -10.75 13.11
C CYS A 39 -7.34 -10.65 14.64
N ARG A 40 -6.23 -10.93 15.32
CA ARG A 40 -6.12 -10.82 16.77
C ARG A 40 -6.22 -9.38 17.26
N ILE A 41 -5.57 -8.45 16.58
CA ILE A 41 -5.67 -7.00 16.88
C ILE A 41 -7.12 -6.54 16.72
N ASN A 42 -7.77 -6.87 15.58
CA ASN A 42 -9.15 -6.49 15.31
C ASN A 42 -10.12 -7.05 16.35
N ARG A 43 -9.95 -8.33 16.74
CA ARG A 43 -10.76 -8.95 17.77
C ARG A 43 -10.62 -8.21 19.12
N ILE A 44 -9.41 -7.90 19.55
CA ILE A 44 -9.18 -7.16 20.80
C ILE A 44 -9.76 -5.75 20.74
N SER A 45 -9.67 -5.07 19.61
CA SER A 45 -10.33 -3.78 19.41
C SER A 45 -11.83 -3.88 19.61
N GLN A 46 -12.48 -4.91 19.06
CA GLN A 46 -13.91 -5.15 19.22
C GLN A 46 -14.28 -5.53 20.68
N GLU A 47 -13.53 -6.44 21.30
CA GLU A 47 -13.77 -6.89 22.68
C GLU A 47 -13.62 -5.78 23.71
N THR A 48 -12.67 -4.87 23.50
CA THR A 48 -12.41 -3.75 24.43
C THR A 48 -13.21 -2.49 24.11
N GLY A 49 -13.77 -2.39 22.91
CA GLY A 49 -14.39 -1.16 22.38
C GLY A 49 -13.38 -0.04 22.13
N ILE A 50 -12.07 -0.33 22.16
CA ILE A 50 -11.01 0.64 21.97
C ILE A 50 -10.60 0.69 20.49
N PRO A 51 -10.66 1.88 19.84
CA PRO A 51 -10.35 1.99 18.41
C PRO A 51 -8.88 1.76 18.10
N CYS A 52 -8.64 1.11 16.95
CA CYS A 52 -7.32 0.85 16.39
C CYS A 52 -7.29 1.35 14.95
N PHE A 53 -6.34 2.22 14.62
CA PHE A 53 -6.13 2.79 13.29
C PHE A 53 -4.80 2.31 12.71
N VAL A 54 -4.77 2.11 11.39
CA VAL A 54 -3.55 1.78 10.65
C VAL A 54 -3.16 2.95 9.76
N ALA A 55 -1.87 3.26 9.70
CA ALA A 55 -1.32 4.45 9.03
C ALA A 55 -1.28 4.32 7.50
N TYR A 56 -2.40 4.01 6.87
CA TYR A 56 -2.54 4.04 5.40
C TYR A 56 -2.82 5.47 4.92
N TYR A 57 -1.88 6.37 5.14
CA TYR A 57 -2.04 7.81 4.92
C TYR A 57 -2.23 8.22 3.47
N ARG A 58 -1.80 7.39 2.51
CA ARG A 58 -1.82 7.73 1.09
C ARG A 58 -3.23 7.96 0.56
N ARG A 59 -4.26 7.24 1.05
CA ARG A 59 -5.66 7.45 0.62
C ARG A 59 -6.13 8.91 0.77
N TYR A 60 -5.55 9.67 1.69
CA TYR A 60 -5.95 11.06 1.98
C TYR A 60 -5.03 12.10 1.37
N LEU A 61 -3.99 11.69 0.64
CA LEU A 61 -3.15 12.63 -0.09
C LEU A 61 -3.92 13.22 -1.29
N PRO A 62 -3.82 14.54 -1.53
CA PRO A 62 -4.48 15.20 -2.67
C PRO A 62 -4.26 14.49 -4.00
N TYR A 63 -3.09 13.93 -4.20
CA TYR A 63 -2.74 13.16 -5.39
C TYR A 63 -3.67 11.97 -5.62
N PHE A 64 -3.87 11.12 -4.62
CA PHE A 64 -4.73 9.94 -4.75
C PHE A 64 -6.22 10.29 -4.70
N LEU A 65 -6.60 11.35 -3.98
CA LEU A 65 -7.95 11.88 -4.02
C LEU A 65 -8.30 12.40 -5.43
N LYS A 66 -7.33 12.98 -6.16
CA LYS A 66 -7.53 13.38 -7.55
C LYS A 66 -7.71 12.19 -8.48
N VAL A 67 -6.90 11.12 -8.33
CA VAL A 67 -7.10 9.87 -9.08
C VAL A 67 -8.51 9.32 -8.84
N LYS A 68 -8.93 9.24 -7.57
CA LYS A 68 -10.25 8.77 -7.18
C LYS A 68 -11.37 9.61 -7.79
N SER A 69 -11.27 10.93 -7.72
CA SER A 69 -12.21 11.88 -8.35
C SER A 69 -12.34 11.63 -9.86
N LEU A 70 -11.24 11.44 -10.59
CA LEU A 70 -11.28 11.15 -12.03
C LEU A 70 -12.02 9.86 -12.35
N VAL A 71 -11.87 8.82 -11.51
CA VAL A 71 -12.61 7.57 -11.65
C VAL A 71 -14.10 7.78 -11.36
N GLU A 72 -14.44 8.42 -10.25
CA GLU A 72 -15.81 8.69 -9.81
C GLU A 72 -16.58 9.61 -10.77
N GLU A 73 -15.89 10.58 -11.38
CA GLU A 73 -16.44 11.48 -12.41
C GLU A 73 -16.63 10.77 -13.77
N GLY A 74 -16.18 9.51 -13.91
CA GLY A 74 -16.30 8.74 -15.14
C GLY A 74 -15.38 9.21 -16.25
N ALA A 75 -14.24 9.86 -15.95
CA ALA A 75 -13.30 10.39 -16.94
C ALA A 75 -12.80 9.33 -17.92
N ILE A 76 -12.75 8.06 -17.53
CA ILE A 76 -12.36 6.92 -18.35
C ILE A 76 -13.51 5.93 -18.64
N GLY A 77 -14.75 6.30 -18.31
CA GLY A 77 -15.91 5.42 -18.43
C GLY A 77 -15.94 4.32 -17.35
N ASN A 78 -16.45 3.13 -17.71
CA ASN A 78 -16.46 2.01 -16.81
C ASN A 78 -15.06 1.39 -16.69
N VAL A 79 -14.59 1.18 -15.45
CA VAL A 79 -13.29 0.53 -15.23
C VAL A 79 -13.40 -0.97 -15.55
N ILE A 80 -12.49 -1.47 -16.35
CA ILE A 80 -12.48 -2.87 -16.84
C ILE A 80 -11.25 -3.68 -16.42
N ASN A 81 -10.12 -3.03 -16.10
CA ASN A 81 -8.91 -3.72 -15.65
C ASN A 81 -7.98 -2.79 -14.88
N ILE A 82 -7.15 -3.37 -14.01
CA ILE A 82 -6.08 -2.67 -13.27
C ILE A 82 -4.76 -3.39 -13.48
N GLN A 83 -3.70 -2.61 -13.72
CA GLN A 83 -2.33 -3.14 -13.84
C GLN A 83 -1.38 -2.38 -12.93
N ILE A 84 -0.51 -3.11 -12.23
CA ILE A 84 0.54 -2.57 -11.39
C ILE A 84 1.89 -3.01 -11.95
N ARG A 85 2.79 -2.07 -12.17
CA ARG A 85 4.20 -2.35 -12.47
C ARG A 85 5.07 -1.56 -11.51
N PHE A 86 5.83 -2.30 -10.71
CA PHE A 86 6.77 -1.70 -9.78
C PHE A 86 8.12 -2.41 -9.89
N ALA A 87 9.13 -1.68 -10.31
CA ALA A 87 10.48 -2.19 -10.42
C ALA A 87 11.47 -1.15 -9.88
N GLN A 88 12.39 -1.60 -9.05
CA GLN A 88 13.49 -0.77 -8.55
C GLN A 88 14.77 -1.58 -8.43
N PRO A 89 15.93 -0.96 -8.57
CA PRO A 89 17.20 -1.60 -8.27
C PRO A 89 17.33 -1.89 -6.76
N PRO A 90 18.23 -2.81 -6.38
CA PRO A 90 18.63 -3.00 -5.00
C PRO A 90 19.11 -1.69 -4.38
N ARG A 91 18.88 -1.52 -3.10
CA ARG A 91 19.43 -0.40 -2.33
C ARG A 91 20.87 -0.72 -1.91
N ASP A 92 21.70 0.28 -1.70
CA ASP A 92 23.09 0.09 -1.28
C ASP A 92 23.23 -0.78 -0.04
N LEU A 93 22.30 -0.64 0.92
CA LEU A 93 22.28 -1.44 2.14
C LEU A 93 21.97 -2.93 1.92
N ASP A 94 21.36 -3.31 0.79
CA ASP A 94 21.01 -4.69 0.49
C ASP A 94 22.24 -5.55 0.18
N TYR A 95 23.36 -4.91 -0.18
CA TYR A 95 24.64 -5.57 -0.43
C TYR A 95 25.43 -5.87 0.86
N ASN A 96 25.06 -5.26 1.98
CA ASN A 96 25.73 -5.49 3.26
C ASN A 96 25.09 -6.67 4.01
N LYS A 97 25.57 -7.89 3.71
CA LYS A 97 25.04 -9.13 4.31
C LYS A 97 25.19 -9.23 5.84
N GLU A 98 26.11 -8.48 6.42
CA GLU A 98 26.32 -8.45 7.89
C GLU A 98 25.33 -7.54 8.61
N ASN A 99 24.75 -6.56 7.88
CA ASN A 99 23.81 -5.59 8.46
C ASN A 99 22.68 -5.27 7.47
N LEU A 100 21.89 -6.28 7.13
CA LEU A 100 20.74 -6.12 6.25
C LEU A 100 19.65 -5.25 6.90
N PRO A 101 18.97 -4.39 6.12
CA PRO A 101 17.81 -3.66 6.60
C PRO A 101 16.75 -4.61 7.17
N TRP A 102 16.11 -4.25 8.28
CA TRP A 102 15.04 -5.04 8.88
C TRP A 102 13.88 -5.33 7.91
N ARG A 103 13.69 -4.46 6.90
CA ARG A 103 12.64 -4.57 5.87
C ARG A 103 12.79 -5.76 4.94
N VAL A 104 13.96 -6.36 4.88
CA VAL A 104 14.23 -7.59 4.09
C VAL A 104 14.49 -8.80 4.97
N GLN A 105 14.20 -8.69 6.27
CA GLN A 105 14.28 -9.78 7.24
C GLN A 105 12.86 -10.29 7.54
N PRO A 106 12.45 -11.48 7.03
CA PRO A 106 11.08 -11.96 7.13
C PRO A 106 10.55 -12.07 8.57
N ASP A 107 11.39 -12.43 9.53
CA ASP A 107 11.00 -12.55 10.93
C ASP A 107 10.64 -11.22 11.59
N ILE A 108 11.09 -10.10 10.99
CA ILE A 108 10.85 -8.74 11.50
C ILE A 108 9.77 -8.04 10.66
N ALA A 109 9.87 -8.14 9.34
CA ALA A 109 9.01 -7.41 8.40
C ALA A 109 7.81 -8.23 7.89
N GLY A 110 7.84 -9.56 7.99
CA GLY A 110 6.86 -10.47 7.42
C GLY A 110 7.22 -10.97 6.02
N GLY A 111 8.19 -10.34 5.37
CA GLY A 111 8.65 -10.65 4.01
C GLY A 111 9.75 -9.69 3.58
N GLY A 112 9.83 -9.42 2.28
CA GLY A 112 10.74 -8.45 1.70
C GLY A 112 10.10 -7.07 1.47
N TYR A 113 10.67 -6.32 0.53
CA TYR A 113 10.14 -5.00 0.16
C TYR A 113 8.72 -5.02 -0.37
N PHE A 114 8.23 -6.17 -0.85
CA PHE A 114 6.82 -6.31 -1.20
C PHE A 114 5.90 -6.00 -0.01
N TYR A 115 6.19 -6.54 1.18
CA TYR A 115 5.44 -6.29 2.42
C TYR A 115 5.51 -4.85 2.90
N ASP A 116 6.59 -4.13 2.57
CA ASP A 116 6.72 -2.71 2.92
C ASP A 116 6.00 -1.79 1.94
N LEU A 117 6.05 -2.07 0.64
CA LEU A 117 5.66 -1.15 -0.42
C LEU A 117 4.30 -1.49 -1.07
N ALA A 118 4.05 -2.74 -1.43
CA ALA A 118 2.82 -3.13 -2.10
C ALA A 118 1.53 -2.84 -1.29
N PRO A 119 1.51 -2.91 0.06
CA PRO A 119 0.33 -2.54 0.83
C PRO A 119 -0.17 -1.11 0.57
N HIS A 120 0.71 -0.17 0.23
CA HIS A 120 0.27 1.18 -0.16
C HIS A 120 -0.49 1.19 -1.49
N GLN A 121 -0.06 0.40 -2.46
CA GLN A 121 -0.71 0.28 -3.77
C GLN A 121 -2.06 -0.43 -3.63
N ILE A 122 -2.07 -1.56 -2.91
CA ILE A 122 -3.26 -2.38 -2.67
C ILE A 122 -4.30 -1.60 -1.87
N ASP A 123 -3.88 -0.86 -0.83
CA ASP A 123 -4.76 -0.06 0.01
C ASP A 123 -5.49 1.03 -0.78
N ILE A 124 -4.78 1.76 -1.65
CA ILE A 124 -5.37 2.79 -2.52
C ILE A 124 -6.39 2.16 -3.47
N LEU A 125 -6.07 1.02 -4.06
CA LEU A 125 -6.97 0.34 -4.99
C LEU A 125 -8.21 -0.21 -4.28
N GLN A 126 -8.06 -0.76 -3.06
CA GLN A 126 -9.22 -1.20 -2.26
C GLN A 126 -10.10 -0.02 -1.80
N ASP A 127 -9.52 1.14 -1.55
CA ASP A 127 -10.29 2.35 -1.24
C ASP A 127 -11.15 2.84 -2.43
N MET A 128 -10.70 2.58 -3.66
CA MET A 128 -11.41 2.97 -4.88
C MET A 128 -12.40 1.93 -5.37
N PHE A 129 -12.07 0.64 -5.25
CA PHE A 129 -12.75 -0.45 -5.98
C PHE A 129 -13.34 -1.56 -5.10
N GLY A 130 -13.26 -1.43 -3.77
CA GLY A 130 -13.74 -2.45 -2.83
C GLY A 130 -12.69 -3.48 -2.44
N TYR A 131 -13.13 -4.57 -1.81
CA TYR A 131 -12.21 -5.56 -1.27
C TYR A 131 -11.70 -6.54 -2.33
N ILE A 132 -10.42 -6.90 -2.25
CA ILE A 132 -9.87 -8.03 -3.01
C ILE A 132 -10.31 -9.32 -2.31
N LEU A 133 -11.08 -10.15 -3.01
CA LEU A 133 -11.60 -11.43 -2.49
C LEU A 133 -10.66 -12.59 -2.80
N GLU A 134 -10.01 -12.56 -3.96
CA GLU A 134 -9.13 -13.63 -4.42
C GLU A 134 -7.83 -13.04 -4.97
N ALA A 135 -6.72 -13.70 -4.69
CA ALA A 135 -5.43 -13.39 -5.27
C ALA A 135 -4.61 -14.67 -5.45
N ASN A 136 -3.93 -14.76 -6.60
CA ASN A 136 -3.00 -15.85 -6.91
C ASN A 136 -1.74 -15.27 -7.52
N GLY A 137 -0.60 -15.86 -7.18
CA GLY A 137 0.67 -15.36 -7.70
C GLY A 137 1.86 -16.25 -7.40
N TYR A 138 2.99 -15.85 -7.96
CA TYR A 138 4.28 -16.50 -7.75
C TYR A 138 5.27 -15.48 -7.19
N LYS A 139 6.10 -15.95 -6.27
CA LYS A 139 7.21 -15.17 -5.72
C LYS A 139 8.51 -15.95 -5.84
N SER A 140 9.60 -15.22 -5.95
CA SER A 140 10.94 -15.80 -6.01
C SER A 140 11.96 -14.86 -5.40
N ASN A 141 13.14 -15.39 -5.14
CA ASN A 141 14.34 -14.64 -4.81
C ASN A 141 15.36 -14.87 -5.93
N ARG A 142 15.56 -13.88 -6.77
CA ARG A 142 16.43 -13.97 -7.96
C ARG A 142 17.75 -13.23 -7.79
N GLY A 143 17.77 -12.17 -6.96
CA GLY A 143 18.98 -11.40 -6.68
C GLY A 143 19.88 -12.04 -5.63
N GLY A 144 19.34 -12.85 -4.72
CA GLY A 144 20.11 -13.54 -3.67
C GLY A 144 20.80 -12.61 -2.68
N LEU A 145 20.36 -11.35 -2.57
CA LEU A 145 20.96 -10.36 -1.69
C LEU A 145 20.53 -10.56 -0.24
N TYR A 146 19.31 -11.05 -0.03
CA TYR A 146 18.68 -11.33 1.28
C TYR A 146 17.79 -12.57 1.17
N SER A 147 17.21 -13.04 2.28
CA SER A 147 16.42 -14.28 2.31
C SER A 147 14.96 -14.12 1.86
N ALA A 148 14.41 -12.90 1.95
CA ALA A 148 13.04 -12.62 1.51
C ALA A 148 12.87 -12.71 -0.01
N GLU A 149 11.63 -12.76 -0.47
CA GLU A 149 11.32 -12.59 -1.89
C GLU A 149 11.73 -11.20 -2.39
N ASP A 150 12.27 -11.15 -3.61
CA ASP A 150 12.65 -9.92 -4.31
C ASP A 150 11.88 -9.70 -5.60
N THR A 151 11.14 -10.70 -6.04
CA THR A 151 10.35 -10.67 -7.27
C THR A 151 9.02 -11.37 -7.04
N LEU A 152 7.92 -10.73 -7.46
CA LEU A 152 6.58 -11.26 -7.30
C LEU A 152 5.69 -10.83 -8.48
N SER A 153 4.82 -11.73 -8.92
CA SER A 153 3.75 -11.43 -9.87
C SER A 153 2.45 -12.07 -9.39
N ALA A 154 1.35 -11.34 -9.46
CA ALA A 154 0.05 -11.79 -8.99
C ALA A 154 -1.09 -11.26 -9.86
N CYS A 155 -2.21 -12.02 -9.86
CA CYS A 155 -3.51 -11.58 -10.31
C CYS A 155 -4.45 -11.53 -9.12
N PHE A 156 -5.43 -10.62 -9.14
CA PHE A 156 -6.40 -10.45 -8.07
C PHE A 156 -7.78 -10.04 -8.60
N GLN A 157 -8.81 -10.37 -7.84
CA GLN A 157 -10.19 -10.04 -8.16
C GLN A 157 -10.85 -9.31 -6.98
N PHE A 158 -11.49 -8.18 -7.28
CA PHE A 158 -12.30 -7.43 -6.32
C PHE A 158 -13.69 -8.04 -6.15
N ASP A 159 -14.39 -7.67 -5.09
CA ASP A 159 -15.77 -8.07 -4.78
C ASP A 159 -16.77 -7.65 -5.87
N SER A 160 -16.49 -6.59 -6.61
CA SER A 160 -17.24 -6.16 -7.79
C SER A 160 -17.06 -7.05 -9.03
N GLY A 161 -16.14 -8.02 -9.00
CA GLY A 161 -15.73 -8.80 -10.16
C GLY A 161 -14.63 -8.16 -11.02
N LEU A 162 -14.23 -6.92 -10.72
CA LEU A 162 -13.09 -6.27 -11.38
C LEU A 162 -11.81 -7.08 -11.16
N VAL A 163 -11.04 -7.30 -12.21
CA VAL A 163 -9.77 -8.04 -12.14
C VAL A 163 -8.58 -7.11 -12.34
N GLY A 164 -7.48 -7.44 -11.69
CA GLY A 164 -6.22 -6.75 -11.85
C GLY A 164 -5.02 -7.68 -11.80
N SER A 165 -3.88 -7.17 -12.18
CA SER A 165 -2.59 -7.87 -12.06
C SER A 165 -1.49 -6.93 -11.60
N GLY A 166 -0.43 -7.52 -11.02
CA GLY A 166 0.70 -6.75 -10.59
C GLY A 166 2.02 -7.53 -10.71
N SER A 167 3.09 -6.80 -10.98
CA SER A 167 4.45 -7.30 -11.01
C SER A 167 5.34 -6.37 -10.20
N TRP A 168 6.11 -6.95 -9.28
CA TRP A 168 7.04 -6.25 -8.38
C TRP A 168 8.42 -6.88 -8.49
N CYS A 169 9.44 -6.06 -8.69
CA CYS A 169 10.83 -6.49 -8.75
C CYS A 169 11.71 -5.48 -7.99
N PHE A 170 12.42 -5.95 -6.97
CA PHE A 170 13.25 -5.12 -6.09
C PHE A 170 14.76 -5.29 -6.36
N VAL A 171 15.09 -5.98 -7.43
CA VAL A 171 16.46 -6.25 -7.88
C VAL A 171 16.62 -5.99 -9.38
N ALA A 172 15.79 -5.11 -9.93
CA ALA A 172 15.82 -4.74 -11.34
C ALA A 172 17.06 -3.90 -11.66
N HIS A 173 17.46 -3.90 -12.93
CA HIS A 173 18.45 -2.92 -13.42
C HIS A 173 17.80 -1.51 -13.42
N GLU A 174 18.60 -0.47 -13.24
CA GLU A 174 18.12 0.93 -13.20
C GLU A 174 17.28 1.32 -14.43
N SER A 175 17.63 0.81 -15.61
CA SER A 175 16.85 1.07 -16.84
C SER A 175 15.44 0.49 -16.85
N ALA A 176 15.13 -0.40 -15.91
CA ALA A 176 13.80 -0.99 -15.74
C ALA A 176 13.03 -0.38 -14.56
N ARG A 177 13.57 0.68 -13.92
CA ARG A 177 12.90 1.39 -12.81
C ARG A 177 11.53 1.86 -13.28
N GLU A 178 10.50 1.49 -12.53
CA GLU A 178 9.13 1.84 -12.81
C GLU A 178 8.29 1.88 -11.52
N ASP A 179 7.44 2.88 -11.40
CA ASP A 179 6.40 3.00 -10.37
C ASP A 179 5.13 3.40 -11.09
N ARG A 180 4.29 2.43 -11.43
CA ARG A 180 3.16 2.67 -12.32
C ARG A 180 1.95 1.82 -11.93
N ILE A 181 0.80 2.50 -11.81
CA ILE A 181 -0.52 1.87 -11.79
C ILE A 181 -1.30 2.41 -13.00
N GLU A 182 -1.95 1.51 -13.70
CA GLU A 182 -2.87 1.80 -14.79
C GLU A 182 -4.28 1.37 -14.40
N ILE A 183 -5.22 2.31 -14.45
CA ILE A 183 -6.64 2.04 -14.35
C ILE A 183 -7.22 2.16 -15.76
N ILE A 184 -7.65 1.05 -16.34
CA ILE A 184 -8.11 0.94 -17.71
C ILE A 184 -9.62 0.92 -17.72
N GLY A 185 -10.23 1.87 -18.43
CA GLY A 185 -11.67 1.97 -18.65
C GLY A 185 -12.05 1.80 -20.13
N ASP A 186 -13.35 1.76 -20.39
CA ASP A 186 -13.90 1.62 -21.76
C ASP A 186 -13.82 2.91 -22.60
N LYS A 187 -13.47 4.06 -21.98
CA LYS A 187 -13.31 5.35 -22.64
C LYS A 187 -11.95 6.00 -22.44
N GLY A 188 -11.05 5.33 -21.75
CA GLY A 188 -9.74 5.89 -21.49
C GLY A 188 -8.95 5.10 -20.45
N MET A 189 -7.85 5.69 -20.00
CA MET A 189 -6.95 5.12 -19.03
C MET A 189 -6.36 6.21 -18.15
N ILE A 190 -6.21 5.93 -16.86
CA ILE A 190 -5.46 6.76 -15.93
C ILE A 190 -4.17 6.03 -15.57
N CYS A 191 -3.03 6.71 -15.74
CA CYS A 191 -1.73 6.24 -15.26
C CYS A 191 -1.23 7.13 -14.12
N PHE A 192 -0.72 6.52 -13.04
CA PHE A 192 -0.16 7.27 -11.93
C PHE A 192 0.90 6.46 -11.19
N SER A 193 1.74 7.14 -10.43
CA SER A 193 2.76 6.55 -9.56
C SER A 193 2.33 6.60 -8.10
N VAL A 194 2.89 5.72 -7.25
CA VAL A 194 2.54 5.70 -5.83
C VAL A 194 3.63 6.34 -4.96
N PHE A 195 4.87 6.29 -5.40
CA PHE A 195 6.02 6.73 -4.60
C PHE A 195 6.73 7.94 -5.19
N THR A 196 6.72 8.11 -6.52
CA THR A 196 7.40 9.22 -7.21
C THR A 196 6.50 10.45 -7.36
N TYR A 197 5.16 10.27 -7.32
CA TYR A 197 4.17 11.34 -7.51
C TYR A 197 4.36 12.09 -8.84
N ASP A 198 4.69 11.35 -9.90
CA ASP A 198 4.73 11.89 -11.25
C ASP A 198 3.34 12.42 -11.64
N PRO A 199 3.22 13.41 -12.56
CA PRO A 199 1.92 13.90 -12.99
C PRO A 199 0.98 12.75 -13.38
N ILE A 200 -0.28 12.80 -12.93
CA ILE A 200 -1.29 11.82 -13.32
C ILE A 200 -1.53 11.97 -14.83
N ALA A 201 -1.34 10.90 -15.58
CA ALA A 201 -1.62 10.92 -17.03
C ALA A 201 -3.03 10.37 -17.30
N LEU A 202 -3.90 11.21 -17.83
CA LEU A 202 -5.22 10.86 -18.33
C LEU A 202 -5.18 10.70 -19.84
N HIS A 203 -5.51 9.50 -20.33
CA HIS A 203 -5.59 9.18 -21.75
C HIS A 203 -7.05 8.95 -22.13
N THR A 204 -7.56 9.74 -23.08
CA THR A 204 -8.92 9.64 -23.61
C THR A 204 -8.91 9.83 -25.13
N GLU A 205 -10.07 9.77 -25.77
CA GLU A 205 -10.21 10.13 -27.19
C GLU A 205 -9.73 11.56 -27.52
N ARG A 206 -9.69 12.46 -26.51
CA ARG A 206 -9.21 13.83 -26.66
C ARG A 206 -7.68 13.95 -26.65
N GLY A 207 -6.99 12.85 -26.39
CA GLY A 207 -5.53 12.77 -26.27
C GLY A 207 -5.04 12.49 -24.86
N ARG A 208 -3.77 12.84 -24.60
CA ARG A 208 -3.13 12.70 -23.29
C ARG A 208 -3.09 14.04 -22.58
N GLU A 209 -3.53 14.05 -21.34
CA GLU A 209 -3.43 15.16 -20.40
C GLU A 209 -2.54 14.77 -19.22
N GLU A 210 -1.67 15.66 -18.79
CA GLU A 210 -0.86 15.50 -17.57
C GLU A 210 -1.39 16.43 -16.48
N ILE A 211 -1.76 15.85 -15.35
CA ILE A 211 -2.36 16.56 -14.21
C ILE A 211 -1.38 16.54 -13.05
N PRO A 212 -0.60 17.60 -12.83
CA PRO A 212 0.26 17.72 -11.66
C PRO A 212 -0.58 17.96 -10.41
N VAL A 213 -0.24 17.27 -9.30
CA VAL A 213 -0.89 17.46 -8.02
C VAL A 213 0.17 17.55 -6.93
N GLU A 214 0.13 18.63 -6.17
CA GLU A 214 1.03 18.82 -5.04
C GLU A 214 0.50 18.11 -3.79
N ASN A 215 1.37 17.39 -3.11
CA ASN A 215 1.11 16.82 -1.81
C ASN A 215 1.68 17.71 -0.70
N PRO A 216 1.12 17.68 0.52
CA PRO A 216 1.71 18.38 1.66
C PRO A 216 3.10 17.83 1.98
N ILE A 217 3.98 18.68 2.50
CA ILE A 217 5.34 18.31 2.91
C ILE A 217 5.32 17.13 3.90
N TYR A 218 4.36 17.15 4.83
CA TYR A 218 4.16 16.05 5.78
C TYR A 218 3.05 15.13 5.28
N VAL A 219 3.43 14.07 4.57
CA VAL A 219 2.50 13.15 3.90
C VAL A 219 1.48 12.45 4.82
N GLN A 220 1.77 12.35 6.10
CA GLN A 220 0.81 11.78 7.08
C GLN A 220 -0.21 12.80 7.59
N GLN A 221 0.02 14.09 7.37
CA GLN A 221 -0.81 15.16 7.90
C GLN A 221 -2.31 15.02 7.53
N PRO A 222 -2.70 14.66 6.31
CA PRO A 222 -4.12 14.53 5.96
C PRO A 222 -4.86 13.40 6.69
N LEU A 223 -4.16 12.35 7.12
CA LEU A 223 -4.77 11.22 7.85
C LEU A 223 -4.98 11.55 9.34
N ILE A 224 -4.14 12.40 9.93
CA ILE A 224 -4.19 12.72 11.37
C ILE A 224 -5.56 13.29 11.79
N PRO A 225 -6.15 14.29 11.10
CA PRO A 225 -7.49 14.81 11.44
C PRO A 225 -8.57 13.73 11.38
N VAL A 226 -8.52 12.83 10.40
CA VAL A 226 -9.49 11.73 10.25
C VAL A 226 -9.44 10.80 11.46
N SER A 227 -8.23 10.37 11.85
CA SER A 227 -8.05 9.54 13.05
C SER A 227 -8.47 10.25 14.31
N TYR A 228 -8.21 11.56 14.42
CA TYR A 228 -8.57 12.37 15.60
C TYR A 228 -10.09 12.54 15.75
N THR A 229 -10.80 12.73 14.65
CA THR A 229 -12.27 12.86 14.65
C THR A 229 -12.95 11.60 15.20
N HIS A 230 -12.42 10.42 14.89
CA HIS A 230 -12.94 9.14 15.39
C HIS A 230 -12.52 8.83 16.84
N LEU A 231 -11.58 9.58 17.41
CA LEU A 231 -11.16 9.44 18.82
C LEU A 231 -11.98 10.33 19.77
N THR A 232 -12.68 11.32 19.24
CA THR A 232 -13.40 12.36 20.02
C THR A 232 -14.92 12.22 19.96
N LEU A 233 -15.44 11.24 19.25
CA LEU A 233 -16.86 10.85 19.22
C LEU A 233 -17.06 9.60 20.08
#